data_3cb3ee3c6344c8b4f353dd2dc4197127
#
_entry.id   3cb3ee3c6344c8b4f353dd2dc4197127
#
_cell.length_a   1.000
_cell.length_b   1.000
_cell.length_c   1.000
_cell.angle_alpha   90.00
_cell.angle_beta   90.00
_cell.angle_gamma   90.00
#
_symmetry.space_group_name_H-M   'P 1'
#
loop_
_entity.id
_entity.type
_entity.pdbx_description
1 polymer ?
#
loop_
_entity_poly.entity_id
_entity_poly.type
_entity_poly.pdbx_seq_one_letter_code
_entity_poly.pdbx_strand_id
1 'polypeptide(L)'
;DMKHLLFKLQSFLALLMFTAVSAYAQKSPVDINRFIDDLMKKMTLEEKIGQLNLPVTGEITTGQAKSSNVAKRIRAGEVGGLFNLKGVERIRDVQKQAVEESRLGIPLLFGMDVIHGYETVFPIPLGLSCTWDMKAVEESARIAAIESSADGICWTFSPMVDICRDAR
;
A
#
# COMPACT_ATOMS: atom_id res chain seq x y z
N ASP A 1 -54.10 -2.70 -0.93
CA ASP A 1 -53.73 -1.27 -0.85
C ASP A 1 -52.47 -1.05 -1.68
N MET A 2 -52.64 -0.30 -2.76
CA MET A 2 -51.63 -0.03 -3.80
C MET A 2 -50.32 0.60 -3.21
N LYS A 3 -50.44 1.37 -2.16
CA LYS A 3 -49.28 1.97 -1.47
C LYS A 3 -48.40 0.92 -0.77
N HIS A 4 -49.02 -0.10 -0.19
CA HIS A 4 -48.30 -1.19 0.46
C HIS A 4 -47.59 -2.11 -0.55
N LEU A 5 -48.17 -2.29 -1.74
CA LEU A 5 -47.58 -3.05 -2.82
C LEU A 5 -46.33 -2.30 -3.41
N LEU A 6 -46.48 -1.01 -3.64
CA LEU A 6 -45.39 -0.14 -4.11
C LEU A 6 -44.20 -0.10 -3.12
N PHE A 7 -44.48 -0.02 -1.82
CA PHE A 7 -43.43 -0.02 -0.80
C PHE A 7 -42.67 -1.35 -0.74
N LYS A 8 -43.40 -2.50 -0.86
CA LYS A 8 -42.77 -3.82 -0.93
C LYS A 8 -41.94 -3.99 -2.19
N LEU A 9 -42.39 -3.46 -3.32
CA LEU A 9 -41.69 -3.53 -4.60
C LEU A 9 -40.38 -2.67 -4.56
N GLN A 10 -40.45 -1.47 -3.97
CA GLN A 10 -39.26 -0.61 -3.78
C GLN A 10 -38.24 -1.25 -2.81
N SER A 11 -38.69 -1.86 -1.71
CA SER A 11 -37.82 -2.56 -0.77
C SER A 11 -37.16 -3.78 -1.39
N PHE A 12 -37.88 -4.53 -2.25
CA PHE A 12 -37.35 -5.67 -2.97
C PHE A 12 -36.30 -5.24 -4.03
N LEU A 13 -36.56 -4.13 -4.74
CA LEU A 13 -35.63 -3.59 -5.74
C LEU A 13 -34.35 -3.04 -5.08
N ALA A 14 -34.48 -2.38 -3.92
CA ALA A 14 -33.34 -1.90 -3.13
C ALA A 14 -32.49 -3.05 -2.61
N LEU A 15 -33.11 -4.14 -2.15
CA LEU A 15 -32.42 -5.36 -1.69
C LEU A 15 -31.68 -6.05 -2.86
N LEU A 16 -32.30 -6.12 -4.04
CA LEU A 16 -31.69 -6.65 -5.27
C LEU A 16 -30.49 -5.81 -5.74
N MET A 17 -30.56 -4.47 -5.65
CA MET A 17 -29.43 -3.60 -5.97
C MET A 17 -28.29 -3.77 -4.95
N PHE A 18 -28.61 -3.94 -3.67
CA PHE A 18 -27.58 -4.13 -2.64
C PHE A 18 -26.84 -5.48 -2.80
N THR A 19 -27.55 -6.54 -3.18
CA THR A 19 -26.94 -7.85 -3.46
C THR A 19 -26.10 -7.84 -4.74
N ALA A 20 -26.51 -7.09 -5.76
CA ALA A 20 -25.75 -6.95 -7.00
C ALA A 20 -24.43 -6.19 -6.79
N VAL A 21 -24.41 -5.16 -5.95
CA VAL A 21 -23.19 -4.40 -5.62
C VAL A 21 -22.20 -5.26 -4.83
N SER A 22 -22.68 -6.13 -3.94
CA SER A 22 -21.80 -7.03 -3.16
C SER A 22 -21.15 -8.13 -4.01
N ALA A 23 -21.77 -8.53 -5.12
CA ALA A 23 -21.22 -9.56 -6.03
C ALA A 23 -20.05 -9.05 -6.90
N TYR A 24 -19.88 -7.74 -7.04
CA TYR A 24 -18.76 -7.15 -7.81
C TYR A 24 -17.45 -7.05 -7.02
N ALA A 25 -17.45 -7.33 -5.72
CA ALA A 25 -16.34 -6.95 -4.83
C ALA A 25 -15.25 -8.01 -4.63
N GLN A 26 -15.40 -9.22 -5.15
CA GLN A 26 -14.38 -10.27 -4.94
C GLN A 26 -14.12 -11.06 -6.23
N LYS A 27 -13.05 -10.71 -6.96
CA LYS A 27 -12.51 -11.60 -7.99
C LYS A 27 -12.05 -12.90 -7.32
N SER A 28 -12.43 -14.05 -7.92
CA SER A 28 -11.94 -15.34 -7.44
C SER A 28 -10.41 -15.45 -7.59
N PRO A 29 -9.71 -16.26 -6.78
CA PRO A 29 -8.28 -16.48 -6.94
C PRO A 29 -7.87 -16.89 -8.37
N VAL A 30 -8.74 -17.61 -9.06
CA VAL A 30 -8.53 -18.01 -10.47
C VAL A 30 -8.56 -16.80 -11.40
N ASP A 31 -9.47 -15.85 -11.17
CA ASP A 31 -9.56 -14.62 -11.95
C ASP A 31 -8.33 -13.72 -11.74
N ILE A 32 -7.79 -13.66 -10.53
CA ILE A 32 -6.58 -12.90 -10.19
C ILE A 32 -5.38 -13.48 -10.93
N ASN A 33 -5.18 -14.77 -10.91
CA ASN A 33 -4.06 -15.42 -11.60
C ASN A 33 -4.15 -15.20 -13.12
N ARG A 34 -5.33 -15.36 -13.70
CA ARG A 34 -5.54 -15.08 -15.12
C ARG A 34 -5.25 -13.61 -15.47
N PHE A 35 -5.70 -12.70 -14.63
CA PHE A 35 -5.40 -11.27 -14.80
C PHE A 35 -3.89 -11.00 -14.78
N ILE A 36 -3.17 -11.60 -13.82
CA ILE A 36 -1.70 -11.48 -13.71
C ILE A 36 -1.03 -12.04 -14.96
N ASP A 37 -1.40 -13.24 -15.40
CA ASP A 37 -0.83 -13.88 -16.59
C ASP A 37 -1.03 -13.03 -17.84
N ASP A 38 -2.22 -12.47 -18.01
CA ASP A 38 -2.53 -11.63 -19.17
C ASP A 38 -1.81 -10.27 -19.12
N LEU A 39 -1.59 -9.71 -17.92
CA LEU A 39 -0.77 -8.53 -17.73
C LEU A 39 0.71 -8.82 -18.05
N MET A 40 1.25 -9.92 -17.50
CA MET A 40 2.63 -10.36 -17.74
C MET A 40 2.95 -10.59 -19.21
N LYS A 41 1.98 -11.06 -20.01
CA LYS A 41 2.14 -11.21 -21.48
C LYS A 41 2.27 -9.87 -22.21
N LYS A 42 1.68 -8.81 -21.66
CA LYS A 42 1.72 -7.45 -22.24
C LYS A 42 2.98 -6.69 -21.87
N MET A 43 3.65 -7.08 -20.79
CA MET A 43 4.83 -6.40 -20.25
C MET A 43 6.09 -6.69 -21.08
N THR A 44 6.90 -5.66 -21.31
CA THR A 44 8.27 -5.81 -21.78
C THR A 44 9.18 -6.36 -20.67
N LEU A 45 10.40 -6.75 -21.03
CA LEU A 45 11.38 -7.21 -20.04
C LEU A 45 11.74 -6.09 -19.07
N GLU A 46 11.91 -4.87 -19.57
CA GLU A 46 12.25 -3.67 -18.79
C GLU A 46 11.13 -3.36 -17.79
N GLU A 47 9.87 -3.45 -18.21
CA GLU A 47 8.73 -3.25 -17.32
C GLU A 47 8.62 -4.34 -16.23
N LYS A 48 8.94 -5.59 -16.56
CA LYS A 48 9.00 -6.69 -15.58
C LYS A 48 10.10 -6.46 -14.55
N ILE A 49 11.29 -6.07 -14.99
CA ILE A 49 12.40 -5.69 -14.08
C ILE A 49 12.02 -4.47 -13.26
N GLY A 50 11.34 -3.51 -13.89
CA GLY A 50 10.84 -2.30 -13.23
C GLY A 50 9.95 -2.58 -12.03
N GLN A 51 9.10 -3.61 -12.09
CA GLN A 51 8.24 -3.99 -10.96
C GLN A 51 9.03 -4.43 -9.71
N LEU A 52 10.28 -4.84 -9.87
CA LEU A 52 11.17 -5.21 -8.76
C LEU A 52 11.98 -4.03 -8.21
N ASN A 53 11.82 -2.85 -8.81
CA ASN A 53 12.62 -1.68 -8.48
C ASN A 53 11.87 -0.77 -7.51
N LEU A 54 12.51 -0.49 -6.36
CA LEU A 54 11.98 0.35 -5.27
C LEU A 54 12.96 1.50 -4.97
N PRO A 55 13.03 2.54 -5.82
CA PRO A 55 13.94 3.66 -5.57
C PRO A 55 13.49 4.54 -4.41
N VAL A 56 14.46 5.17 -3.76
CA VAL A 56 14.24 6.16 -2.71
C VAL A 56 13.94 7.52 -3.33
N THR A 57 12.89 8.19 -2.87
CA THR A 57 12.47 9.52 -3.37
C THR A 57 12.35 10.59 -2.28
N GLY A 58 12.51 10.21 -1.00
CA GLY A 58 12.32 11.11 0.14
C GLY A 58 13.45 12.13 0.33
N GLU A 59 13.12 13.20 1.07
CA GLU A 59 14.09 14.18 1.56
C GLU A 59 14.94 13.61 2.70
N ILE A 60 14.45 12.56 3.35
CA ILE A 60 15.15 11.85 4.43
C ILE A 60 16.10 10.84 3.79
N THR A 61 17.35 11.22 3.64
CA THR A 61 18.42 10.35 3.16
C THR A 61 19.14 9.73 4.35
N THR A 62 18.81 8.51 4.69
CA THR A 62 19.66 7.67 5.54
C THR A 62 20.61 6.89 4.63
N GLY A 63 21.75 7.51 4.31
CA GLY A 63 22.93 6.81 3.75
C GLY A 63 22.82 6.24 2.32
N GLN A 64 21.73 6.44 1.57
CA GLN A 64 21.59 5.93 0.21
C GLN A 64 21.57 7.03 -0.85
N ALA A 65 22.07 6.73 -2.04
CA ALA A 65 22.14 7.67 -3.15
C ALA A 65 20.73 8.09 -3.61
N LYS A 66 20.51 9.39 -3.81
CA LYS A 66 19.28 9.90 -4.43
C LYS A 66 19.18 9.37 -5.86
N SER A 67 18.07 8.75 -6.20
CA SER A 67 17.80 8.35 -7.58
C SER A 67 17.39 9.56 -8.41
N SER A 68 18.18 9.91 -9.42
CA SER A 68 17.81 10.94 -10.40
C SER A 68 16.76 10.40 -11.38
N ASN A 69 15.88 11.28 -11.86
CA ASN A 69 14.88 10.98 -12.91
C ASN A 69 13.77 9.97 -12.55
N VAL A 70 13.39 9.86 -11.27
CA VAL A 70 12.35 8.91 -10.83
C VAL A 70 11.04 9.11 -11.60
N ALA A 71 10.58 10.34 -11.80
CA ALA A 71 9.35 10.63 -12.54
C ALA A 71 9.38 10.09 -14.00
N LYS A 72 10.51 10.21 -14.68
CA LYS A 72 10.67 9.65 -16.03
C LYS A 72 10.59 8.13 -16.01
N ARG A 73 11.22 7.49 -15.02
CA ARG A 73 11.22 6.02 -14.87
C ARG A 73 9.84 5.48 -14.52
N ILE A 74 9.05 6.21 -13.71
CA ILE A 74 7.66 5.86 -13.40
C ILE A 74 6.83 5.82 -14.69
N ARG A 75 6.92 6.87 -15.53
CA ARG A 75 6.21 6.92 -16.80
C ARG A 75 6.64 5.82 -17.78
N ALA A 76 7.90 5.42 -17.71
CA ALA A 76 8.45 4.32 -18.53
C ALA A 76 8.06 2.93 -18.00
N GLY A 77 7.40 2.81 -16.83
CA GLY A 77 7.07 1.53 -16.22
C GLY A 77 8.26 0.81 -15.56
N GLU A 78 9.34 1.53 -15.29
CA GLU A 78 10.60 1.00 -14.73
C GLU A 78 10.66 1.04 -13.19
N VAL A 79 9.52 1.25 -12.53
CA VAL A 79 9.40 1.38 -11.06
C VAL A 79 8.16 0.65 -10.59
N GLY A 80 8.30 -0.26 -9.63
CA GLY A 80 7.20 -1.00 -9.03
C GLY A 80 6.70 -0.38 -7.72
N GLY A 81 7.52 0.44 -7.08
CA GLY A 81 7.17 1.15 -5.85
C GLY A 81 8.15 2.25 -5.53
N LEU A 82 7.86 3.02 -4.49
CA LEU A 82 8.73 4.08 -3.98
C LEU A 82 8.95 3.91 -2.49
N PHE A 83 10.18 4.17 -2.06
CA PHE A 83 10.58 4.11 -0.68
C PHE A 83 10.79 5.52 -0.10
N ASN A 84 10.30 5.75 1.12
CA ASN A 84 10.44 7.02 1.86
C ASN A 84 9.76 8.23 1.20
N LEU A 85 8.69 8.04 0.45
CA LEU A 85 7.82 9.14 0.03
C LEU A 85 6.74 9.36 1.09
N LYS A 86 6.61 10.60 1.57
CA LYS A 86 5.69 11.00 2.61
C LYS A 86 4.77 12.13 2.12
N GLY A 87 3.53 12.13 2.61
CA GLY A 87 2.53 13.14 2.32
C GLY A 87 1.49 12.69 1.30
N VAL A 88 0.22 12.71 1.73
CA VAL A 88 -0.95 12.25 0.93
C VAL A 88 -0.97 12.85 -0.47
N GLU A 89 -0.77 14.15 -0.59
CA GLU A 89 -0.84 14.84 -1.89
C GLU A 89 0.30 14.39 -2.81
N ARG A 90 1.52 14.28 -2.29
CA ARG A 90 2.68 13.80 -3.05
C ARG A 90 2.49 12.36 -3.53
N ILE A 91 2.01 11.49 -2.64
CA ILE A 91 1.72 10.08 -2.96
C ILE A 91 0.63 10.01 -4.03
N ARG A 92 -0.43 10.81 -3.91
CA ARG A 92 -1.52 10.87 -4.90
C ARG A 92 -1.02 11.34 -6.27
N ASP A 93 -0.22 12.39 -6.31
CA ASP A 93 0.33 12.94 -7.57
C ASP A 93 1.23 11.93 -8.28
N VAL A 94 2.08 11.25 -7.53
CA VAL A 94 2.97 10.23 -8.08
C VAL A 94 2.18 8.99 -8.52
N GLN A 95 1.19 8.56 -7.75
CA GLN A 95 0.31 7.46 -8.14
C GLN A 95 -0.47 7.78 -9.42
N LYS A 96 -0.93 9.02 -9.54
CA LYS A 96 -1.59 9.50 -10.76
C LYS A 96 -0.68 9.40 -11.98
N GLN A 97 0.58 9.80 -11.87
CA GLN A 97 1.56 9.62 -12.95
C GLN A 97 1.75 8.15 -13.34
N ALA A 98 1.82 7.24 -12.38
CA ALA A 98 1.95 5.82 -12.66
C ALA A 98 0.73 5.26 -13.39
N VAL A 99 -0.47 5.62 -12.94
CA VAL A 99 -1.72 5.05 -13.47
C VAL A 99 -2.15 5.70 -14.78
N GLU A 100 -1.99 7.02 -14.92
CA GLU A 100 -2.52 7.77 -16.07
C GLU A 100 -1.47 8.04 -17.16
N GLU A 101 -0.17 8.10 -16.82
CA GLU A 101 0.89 8.50 -17.75
C GLU A 101 1.81 7.34 -18.15
N SER A 102 1.71 6.15 -17.53
CA SER A 102 2.46 4.96 -17.95
C SER A 102 1.64 4.09 -18.91
N ARG A 103 2.31 3.30 -19.73
CA ARG A 103 1.69 2.46 -20.77
C ARG A 103 0.72 1.42 -20.23
N LEU A 104 1.02 0.82 -19.09
CA LEU A 104 0.23 -0.27 -18.50
C LEU A 104 -0.66 0.18 -17.35
N GLY A 105 -0.49 1.39 -16.84
CA GLY A 105 -1.29 1.94 -15.75
C GLY A 105 -1.18 1.14 -14.44
N ILE A 106 -0.03 0.50 -14.18
CA ILE A 106 0.18 -0.29 -12.97
C ILE A 106 0.44 0.66 -11.81
N PRO A 107 -0.37 0.59 -10.71
CA PRO A 107 -0.15 1.42 -9.54
C PRO A 107 1.12 1.02 -8.80
N LEU A 108 1.76 2.01 -8.16
CA LEU A 108 2.96 1.84 -7.35
C LEU A 108 2.65 1.40 -5.92
N LEU A 109 3.57 0.66 -5.31
CA LEU A 109 3.62 0.42 -3.88
C LEU A 109 4.40 1.55 -3.20
N PHE A 110 3.90 2.06 -2.08
CA PHE A 110 4.59 3.06 -1.26
C PHE A 110 5.06 2.42 0.04
N GLY A 111 6.37 2.31 0.18
CA GLY A 111 7.04 1.64 1.30
C GLY A 111 7.75 2.61 2.23
N MET A 112 7.73 2.29 3.53
CA MET A 112 8.48 3.00 4.57
C MET A 112 8.80 2.07 5.74
N ASP A 113 9.88 2.36 6.47
CA ASP A 113 10.33 1.51 7.58
C ASP A 113 9.31 1.43 8.72
N VAL A 114 8.82 2.56 9.22
CA VAL A 114 7.81 2.64 10.31
C VAL A 114 8.16 1.74 11.51
N ILE A 115 9.44 1.71 11.92
CA ILE A 115 9.96 0.72 12.88
C ILE A 115 9.51 0.99 14.32
N HIS A 116 9.40 2.25 14.70
CA HIS A 116 8.99 2.66 16.06
C HIS A 116 8.05 3.87 16.05
N GLY A 117 7.02 3.78 15.23
CA GLY A 117 6.01 4.83 15.01
C GLY A 117 6.13 5.49 13.65
N TYR A 118 5.18 6.37 13.35
CA TYR A 118 5.13 7.14 12.10
C TYR A 118 5.15 8.64 12.40
N GLU A 119 4.01 9.26 12.72
CA GLU A 119 3.95 10.63 13.27
C GLU A 119 4.15 10.60 14.78
N THR A 120 3.49 9.68 15.47
CA THR A 120 3.74 9.39 16.89
C THR A 120 4.98 8.53 17.01
N VAL A 121 6.02 9.06 17.64
CA VAL A 121 7.29 8.35 17.88
C VAL A 121 7.19 7.54 19.16
N PHE A 122 7.40 6.22 19.04
CA PHE A 122 7.49 5.30 20.16
C PHE A 122 8.95 4.98 20.48
N PRO A 123 9.23 4.39 21.65
CA PRO A 123 10.57 3.85 21.93
C PRO A 123 11.01 2.85 20.85
N ILE A 124 12.30 2.77 20.60
CA ILE A 124 12.86 1.72 19.74
C ILE A 124 12.48 0.32 20.24
N PRO A 125 12.51 -0.73 19.39
CA PRO A 125 12.08 -2.08 19.79
C PRO A 125 12.72 -2.61 21.07
N LEU A 126 14.00 -2.29 21.32
CA LEU A 126 14.67 -2.64 22.57
C LEU A 126 14.04 -1.95 23.79
N GLY A 127 13.70 -0.67 23.65
CA GLY A 127 12.99 0.07 24.73
C GLY A 127 11.58 -0.45 24.97
N LEU A 128 10.83 -0.76 23.90
CA LEU A 128 9.50 -1.38 24.02
C LEU A 128 9.56 -2.74 24.71
N SER A 129 10.57 -3.57 24.42
CA SER A 129 10.74 -4.88 25.03
C SER A 129 10.94 -4.80 26.55
N CYS A 130 11.54 -3.72 27.05
CA CYS A 130 11.75 -3.51 28.48
C CYS A 130 10.44 -3.24 29.25
N THR A 131 9.35 -2.94 28.58
CA THR A 131 8.04 -2.71 29.23
C THR A 131 7.42 -4.01 29.75
N TRP A 132 7.72 -5.15 29.16
CA TRP A 132 7.04 -6.44 29.40
C TRP A 132 5.52 -6.36 29.21
N ASP A 133 5.04 -5.32 28.55
CA ASP A 133 3.61 -5.07 28.30
C ASP A 133 3.29 -5.31 26.81
N MET A 134 2.84 -6.52 26.50
CA MET A 134 2.48 -6.91 25.15
C MET A 134 1.35 -6.06 24.56
N LYS A 135 0.44 -5.56 25.42
CA LYS A 135 -0.66 -4.71 24.99
C LYS A 135 -0.16 -3.33 24.55
N ALA A 136 0.80 -2.76 25.28
CA ALA A 136 1.44 -1.50 24.87
C ALA A 136 2.20 -1.65 23.54
N VAL A 137 2.89 -2.80 23.32
CA VAL A 137 3.58 -3.11 22.07
C VAL A 137 2.58 -3.21 20.89
N GLU A 138 1.49 -3.94 21.06
CA GLU A 138 0.42 -4.07 20.07
C GLU A 138 -0.20 -2.71 19.74
N GLU A 139 -0.50 -1.90 20.75
CA GLU A 139 -1.11 -0.59 20.57
C GLU A 139 -0.18 0.39 19.85
N SER A 140 1.12 0.36 20.12
CA SER A 140 2.10 1.17 19.39
C SER A 140 2.14 0.82 17.89
N ALA A 141 2.11 -0.47 17.56
CA ALA A 141 2.06 -0.94 16.18
C ALA A 141 0.74 -0.55 15.48
N ARG A 142 -0.39 -0.66 16.20
CA ARG A 142 -1.70 -0.26 15.69
C ARG A 142 -1.76 1.23 15.36
N ILE A 143 -1.25 2.09 16.24
CA ILE A 143 -1.19 3.54 16.01
C ILE A 143 -0.30 3.85 14.80
N ALA A 144 0.88 3.28 14.74
CA ALA A 144 1.80 3.45 13.62
C ALA A 144 1.18 3.02 12.28
N ALA A 145 0.44 1.91 12.26
CA ALA A 145 -0.27 1.44 11.07
C ALA A 145 -1.40 2.39 10.64
N ILE A 146 -2.18 2.92 11.58
CA ILE A 146 -3.24 3.87 11.29
C ILE A 146 -2.67 5.16 10.69
N GLU A 147 -1.64 5.72 11.30
CA GLU A 147 -1.02 6.97 10.85
C GLU A 147 -0.37 6.81 9.47
N SER A 148 0.41 5.76 9.27
CA SER A 148 1.08 5.50 7.99
C SER A 148 0.09 5.20 6.87
N SER A 149 -0.97 4.44 7.15
CA SER A 149 -2.03 4.17 6.17
C SER A 149 -2.80 5.43 5.79
N ALA A 150 -3.06 6.32 6.75
CA ALA A 150 -3.73 7.60 6.50
C ALA A 150 -2.90 8.50 5.57
N ASP A 151 -1.58 8.41 5.62
CA ASP A 151 -0.67 9.14 4.74
C ASP A 151 -0.46 8.45 3.37
N GLY A 152 -1.02 7.25 3.16
CA GLY A 152 -0.96 6.52 1.89
C GLY A 152 0.16 5.48 1.80
N ILE A 153 0.86 5.21 2.90
CA ILE A 153 1.84 4.11 2.96
C ILE A 153 1.08 2.78 2.99
N CYS A 154 1.38 1.90 2.05
CA CYS A 154 0.73 0.59 1.92
C CYS A 154 1.68 -0.60 2.20
N TRP A 155 2.95 -0.33 2.46
CA TRP A 155 3.96 -1.33 2.75
C TRP A 155 4.92 -0.84 3.83
N THR A 156 4.94 -1.51 4.99
CA THR A 156 5.89 -1.22 6.07
C THR A 156 6.94 -2.33 6.16
N PHE A 157 8.16 -1.97 6.54
CA PHE A 157 9.27 -2.92 6.74
C PHE A 157 9.44 -3.31 8.21
N SER A 158 8.53 -2.88 9.07
CA SER A 158 8.43 -3.32 10.48
C SER A 158 7.55 -4.57 10.62
N PRO A 159 7.73 -5.37 11.69
CA PRO A 159 8.74 -5.21 12.74
C PRO A 159 10.12 -5.71 12.33
N MET A 160 11.19 -5.14 12.93
CA MET A 160 12.50 -5.74 12.88
C MET A 160 12.50 -7.00 13.76
N VAL A 161 12.88 -8.13 13.15
CA VAL A 161 12.85 -9.45 13.80
C VAL A 161 14.24 -10.04 13.97
N ASP A 162 15.25 -9.19 14.00
CA ASP A 162 16.64 -9.58 14.17
C ASP A 162 16.85 -10.27 15.54
N ILE A 163 17.54 -11.38 15.52
CA ILE A 163 17.89 -12.11 16.75
C ILE A 163 19.36 -11.81 17.08
N CYS A 164 19.57 -11.04 18.14
CA CYS A 164 20.90 -10.83 18.69
C CYS A 164 21.30 -12.01 19.60
N ARG A 165 22.41 -12.68 19.24
CA ARG A 165 23.01 -13.73 20.06
C ARG A 165 24.27 -13.26 20.78
N ASP A 166 24.60 -11.99 20.65
CA ASP A 166 25.73 -11.34 21.27
C ASP A 166 25.24 -10.43 22.41
N ALA A 167 25.90 -10.46 23.55
CA ALA A 167 25.53 -9.70 24.75
C ALA A 167 25.92 -8.20 24.68
N ARG A 168 26.54 -7.74 23.62
CA ARG A 168 26.95 -6.34 23.43
C ARG A 168 25.81 -5.43 23.05
#